data_8c6b3eeac869be496354c95c9a5e864f
#
_entry.id   8c6b3eeac869be496354c95c9a5e864f
#
_cell.length_a   1.000
_cell.length_b   1.000
_cell.length_c   1.000
_cell.angle_alpha   90.00
_cell.angle_beta   90.00
_cell.angle_gamma   90.00
#
_symmetry.space_group_name_H-M   'P 1'
#
loop_
_entity.id
_entity.type
_entity.pdbx_description
1 polymer ?
#
loop_
_entity_poly.entity_id
_entity_poly.type
_entity_poly.pdbx_seq_one_letter_code
_entity_poly.pdbx_strand_id
1 'polypeptide(L)'
;MCIRDRRYARENGLPALGLCLGLQSMVIEYARDVLGIEDANSSEFEPDCANPVIATMEEQKDIVAGNGDMGHTMRLGSYPAELEEGSIVAELYGTTHVTERHRHRYEVNVAYKDRLREAGLRISGQSPDGELTEFVELPREVHPFFVATQAHPEFKSRPTKPHPLFAGLVKAALDHQQAR
;
A
#
# COMPACT_ATOMS: atom_id res chain seq x y z
N MET A 1 -0.06 4.55 -15.77
CA MET A 1 0.11 4.60 -14.29
C MET A 1 1.06 5.73 -13.94
N CYS A 2 0.66 6.62 -13.03
CA CYS A 2 1.45 7.85 -12.74
C CYS A 2 2.55 7.62 -11.68
N ILE A 3 3.57 6.83 -11.99
CA ILE A 3 4.73 6.59 -11.10
C ILE A 3 5.44 7.91 -10.78
N ARG A 4 5.62 8.78 -11.79
CA ARG A 4 6.27 10.10 -11.64
C ARG A 4 5.57 11.00 -10.60
N ASP A 5 4.22 10.94 -10.54
CA ASP A 5 3.46 11.75 -9.58
C ASP A 5 3.70 11.26 -8.15
N ARG A 6 3.87 9.94 -7.95
CA ARG A 6 4.18 9.34 -6.64
C ARG A 6 5.57 9.75 -6.18
N ARG A 7 6.55 9.67 -7.07
CA ARG A 7 7.90 10.17 -6.81
C ARG A 7 7.89 11.64 -6.43
N TYR A 8 7.21 12.48 -7.23
CA TYR A 8 7.12 13.91 -6.96
C TYR A 8 6.52 14.18 -5.58
N ALA A 9 5.42 13.52 -5.23
CA ALA A 9 4.79 13.67 -3.92
C ALA A 9 5.74 13.27 -2.80
N ARG A 10 6.42 12.13 -2.92
CA ARG A 10 7.36 11.61 -1.92
C ARG A 10 8.56 12.54 -1.74
N GLU A 11 9.19 12.99 -2.82
CA GLU A 11 10.41 13.82 -2.76
C GLU A 11 10.13 15.26 -2.31
N ASN A 12 8.91 15.75 -2.49
CA ASN A 12 8.54 17.14 -2.17
C ASN A 12 7.66 17.27 -0.91
N GLY A 13 7.53 16.20 -0.11
CA GLY A 13 6.72 16.24 1.11
C GLY A 13 5.23 16.55 0.87
N LEU A 14 4.71 16.24 -0.32
CA LEU A 14 3.33 16.53 -0.67
C LEU A 14 2.41 15.43 -0.15
N PRO A 15 1.43 15.73 0.73
CA PRO A 15 0.53 14.73 1.27
C PRO A 15 -0.10 13.87 0.18
N ALA A 16 0.04 12.55 0.29
CA ALA A 16 -0.41 11.59 -0.70
C ALA A 16 -1.10 10.39 -0.06
N LEU A 17 -2.21 9.96 -0.67
CA LEU A 17 -2.95 8.76 -0.28
C LEU A 17 -3.11 7.84 -1.48
N GLY A 18 -2.61 6.61 -1.37
CA GLY A 18 -2.77 5.55 -2.37
C GLY A 18 -3.89 4.58 -2.01
N LEU A 19 -4.82 4.34 -2.94
CA LEU A 19 -5.93 3.38 -2.76
C LEU A 19 -5.81 2.27 -3.79
N CYS A 20 -5.85 1.01 -3.37
CA CYS A 20 -5.78 -0.18 -4.20
C CYS A 20 -4.61 -0.10 -5.20
N LEU A 21 -4.85 0.14 -6.48
CA LEU A 21 -3.82 0.40 -7.49
C LEU A 21 -2.89 1.58 -7.10
N GLY A 22 -3.39 2.51 -6.30
CA GLY A 22 -2.59 3.60 -5.75
C GLY A 22 -1.50 3.13 -4.79
N LEU A 23 -1.80 2.15 -3.91
CA LEU A 23 -0.80 1.49 -3.08
C LEU A 23 0.24 0.78 -3.96
N GLN A 24 -0.23 -0.01 -4.93
CA GLN A 24 0.66 -0.75 -5.84
C GLN A 24 1.60 0.20 -6.60
N SER A 25 1.07 1.33 -7.07
CA SER A 25 1.86 2.36 -7.75
C SER A 25 2.92 2.99 -6.84
N MET A 26 2.61 3.21 -5.56
CA MET A 26 3.57 3.71 -4.56
C MET A 26 4.67 2.69 -4.28
N VAL A 27 4.33 1.41 -4.16
CA VAL A 27 5.30 0.32 -3.96
C VAL A 27 6.22 0.17 -5.16
N ILE A 28 5.69 0.22 -6.39
CA ILE A 28 6.50 0.15 -7.62
C ILE A 28 7.45 1.35 -7.69
N GLU A 29 6.96 2.57 -7.42
CA GLU A 29 7.79 3.76 -7.38
C GLU A 29 8.93 3.60 -6.37
N TYR A 30 8.59 3.18 -5.15
CA TYR A 30 9.56 3.01 -4.08
C TYR A 30 10.62 1.96 -4.42
N ALA A 31 10.21 0.85 -5.01
CA ALA A 31 11.11 -0.20 -5.48
C ALA A 31 12.07 0.31 -6.57
N ARG A 32 11.58 1.14 -7.51
CA ARG A 32 12.42 1.71 -8.58
C ARG A 32 13.37 2.79 -8.07
N ASP A 33 12.82 3.77 -7.39
CA ASP A 33 13.53 5.03 -7.11
C ASP A 33 14.30 5.01 -5.77
N VAL A 34 13.94 4.11 -4.85
CA VAL A 34 14.62 3.98 -3.55
C VAL A 34 15.45 2.70 -3.46
N LEU A 35 14.90 1.54 -3.88
CA LEU A 35 15.63 0.27 -3.88
C LEU A 35 16.52 0.09 -5.12
N GLY A 36 16.40 0.93 -6.16
CA GLY A 36 17.17 0.83 -7.40
C GLY A 36 16.81 -0.36 -8.28
N ILE A 37 15.60 -0.91 -8.14
CA ILE A 37 15.10 -2.01 -8.99
C ILE A 37 14.38 -1.35 -10.18
N GLU A 38 15.14 -0.90 -11.18
CA GLU A 38 14.64 -0.06 -12.28
C GLU A 38 13.47 -0.68 -13.06
N ASP A 39 13.44 -2.01 -13.19
CA ASP A 39 12.42 -2.79 -13.87
C ASP A 39 11.32 -3.33 -12.95
N ALA A 40 11.28 -2.91 -11.67
CA ALA A 40 10.20 -3.28 -10.75
C ALA A 40 8.83 -2.91 -11.36
N ASN A 41 7.91 -3.87 -11.42
CA ASN A 41 6.61 -3.68 -12.05
C ASN A 41 5.53 -4.55 -11.39
N SER A 42 4.32 -4.49 -11.95
CA SER A 42 3.22 -5.39 -11.64
C SER A 42 3.09 -6.41 -12.76
N SER A 43 2.96 -7.69 -12.42
CA SER A 43 2.63 -8.74 -13.39
C SER A 43 1.25 -8.57 -14.04
N GLU A 44 0.40 -7.67 -13.52
CA GLU A 44 -0.84 -7.24 -14.18
C GLU A 44 -0.56 -6.46 -15.47
N PHE A 45 0.48 -5.62 -15.50
CA PHE A 45 0.81 -4.76 -16.64
C PHE A 45 1.88 -5.35 -17.53
N GLU A 46 2.77 -6.13 -16.95
CA GLU A 46 3.88 -6.78 -17.61
C GLU A 46 4.05 -8.20 -17.06
N PRO A 47 3.33 -9.18 -17.61
CA PRO A 47 3.33 -10.55 -17.09
C PRO A 47 4.72 -11.19 -16.97
N ASP A 48 5.62 -10.85 -17.88
CA ASP A 48 6.99 -11.38 -17.94
C ASP A 48 8.03 -10.46 -17.26
N CYS A 49 7.60 -9.51 -16.39
CA CYS A 49 8.54 -8.61 -15.74
C CYS A 49 9.49 -9.38 -14.82
N ALA A 50 10.78 -9.04 -14.88
CA ALA A 50 11.82 -9.72 -14.10
C ALA A 50 11.68 -9.50 -12.58
N ASN A 51 11.13 -8.34 -12.19
CA ASN A 51 10.93 -7.96 -10.78
C ASN A 51 9.46 -7.62 -10.50
N PRO A 52 8.56 -8.63 -10.38
CA PRO A 52 7.14 -8.42 -10.08
C PRO A 52 6.95 -8.08 -8.60
N VAL A 53 7.16 -6.81 -8.23
CA VAL A 53 6.93 -6.33 -6.85
C VAL A 53 5.46 -6.30 -6.49
N ILE A 54 4.60 -6.35 -7.50
CA ILE A 54 3.16 -6.57 -7.40
C ILE A 54 2.83 -7.81 -8.23
N ALA A 55 2.23 -8.82 -7.61
CA ALA A 55 1.93 -10.12 -8.24
C ALA A 55 0.63 -10.70 -7.71
N THR A 56 0.10 -11.73 -8.37
CA THR A 56 -1.02 -12.51 -7.80
C THR A 56 -0.54 -13.38 -6.64
N MET A 57 -1.45 -13.76 -5.75
CA MET A 57 -1.15 -14.68 -4.65
C MET A 57 -0.64 -16.05 -5.15
N GLU A 58 -1.06 -16.46 -6.33
CA GLU A 58 -0.65 -17.72 -6.96
C GLU A 58 0.77 -17.67 -7.47
N GLU A 59 1.12 -16.61 -8.20
CA GLU A 59 2.49 -16.37 -8.65
C GLU A 59 3.45 -16.31 -7.45
N GLN A 60 3.00 -15.77 -6.31
CA GLN A 60 3.79 -15.75 -5.08
C GLN A 60 3.96 -17.14 -4.46
N LYS A 61 2.93 -17.98 -4.48
CA LYS A 61 3.01 -19.38 -3.99
C LYS A 61 3.89 -20.26 -4.88
N ASP A 62 3.85 -20.05 -6.17
CA ASP A 62 4.69 -20.78 -7.14
C ASP A 62 6.18 -20.45 -6.99
N ILE A 63 6.52 -19.20 -6.69
CA ILE A 63 7.89 -18.78 -6.39
C ILE A 63 8.40 -19.45 -5.09
N VAL A 64 7.52 -19.66 -4.11
CA VAL A 64 7.87 -20.24 -2.81
C VAL A 64 7.77 -21.76 -2.79
N ALA A 65 6.89 -22.39 -3.54
CA ALA A 65 6.54 -23.82 -3.45
C ALA A 65 6.87 -24.68 -4.68
N GLY A 66 7.17 -24.11 -5.84
CA GLY A 66 7.59 -24.86 -7.05
C GLY A 66 6.52 -25.75 -7.70
N ASN A 67 5.23 -25.52 -7.43
CA ASN A 67 4.13 -26.23 -8.07
C ASN A 67 2.88 -25.37 -8.17
N GLY A 68 2.38 -25.10 -9.36
CA GLY A 68 1.18 -24.31 -9.61
C GLY A 68 -0.11 -25.07 -9.72
N ASP A 69 -1.17 -24.58 -9.11
CA ASP A 69 -2.55 -24.86 -9.51
C ASP A 69 -3.37 -23.56 -9.50
N MET A 70 -4.12 -23.32 -10.60
CA MET A 70 -4.64 -21.99 -10.97
C MET A 70 -6.06 -21.73 -10.45
N GLY A 71 -6.20 -21.31 -9.20
CA GLY A 71 -7.45 -20.80 -8.64
C GLY A 71 -7.46 -19.27 -8.51
N HIS A 72 -7.90 -18.55 -9.53
CA HIS A 72 -8.00 -17.08 -9.55
C HIS A 72 -8.99 -16.56 -8.51
N THR A 73 -8.59 -16.40 -7.26
CA THR A 73 -9.45 -15.82 -6.23
C THR A 73 -9.20 -14.31 -6.11
N MET A 74 -10.08 -13.54 -6.73
CA MET A 74 -10.18 -12.11 -6.45
C MET A 74 -10.58 -11.90 -4.99
N ARG A 75 -9.81 -11.09 -4.23
CA ARG A 75 -10.25 -10.64 -2.91
C ARG A 75 -11.40 -9.66 -3.10
N LEU A 76 -12.60 -10.11 -2.75
CA LEU A 76 -13.84 -9.36 -2.87
C LEU A 76 -14.59 -9.41 -1.55
N GLY A 77 -14.89 -8.24 -0.97
CA GLY A 77 -15.63 -8.16 0.28
C GLY A 77 -14.84 -7.54 1.42
N SER A 78 -15.19 -7.88 2.64
CA SER A 78 -14.67 -7.30 3.86
C SER A 78 -13.62 -8.22 4.48
N TYR A 79 -12.41 -7.71 4.71
CA TYR A 79 -11.29 -8.46 5.27
C TYR A 79 -10.70 -7.71 6.46
N PRO A 80 -10.30 -8.44 7.52
CA PRO A 80 -9.63 -7.87 8.66
C PRO A 80 -8.17 -7.52 8.33
N ALA A 81 -7.67 -6.50 9.03
CA ALA A 81 -6.26 -6.14 9.01
C ALA A 81 -5.79 -5.77 10.41
N GLU A 82 -4.56 -6.12 10.74
CA GLU A 82 -3.86 -5.71 11.94
C GLU A 82 -2.91 -4.57 11.61
N LEU A 83 -3.04 -3.48 12.35
CA LEU A 83 -2.25 -2.27 12.16
C LEU A 83 -1.10 -2.24 13.16
N GLU A 84 0.04 -1.79 12.70
CA GLU A 84 1.23 -1.61 13.52
C GLU A 84 1.01 -0.45 14.50
N GLU A 85 1.22 -0.68 15.79
CA GLU A 85 1.11 0.33 16.83
C GLU A 85 2.07 1.51 16.56
N GLY A 86 1.60 2.74 16.78
CA GLY A 86 2.37 3.95 16.49
C GLY A 86 2.54 4.26 15.00
N SER A 87 1.81 3.58 14.13
CA SER A 87 1.70 3.98 12.72
C SER A 87 0.72 5.13 12.54
N ILE A 88 0.89 5.90 11.45
CA ILE A 88 -0.07 6.94 11.05
C ILE A 88 -1.46 6.34 10.88
N VAL A 89 -1.52 5.17 10.26
CA VAL A 89 -2.78 4.47 10.01
C VAL A 89 -3.46 4.09 11.33
N ALA A 90 -2.75 3.48 12.29
CA ALA A 90 -3.30 3.11 13.59
C ALA A 90 -3.80 4.35 14.37
N GLU A 91 -3.07 5.47 14.32
CA GLU A 91 -3.51 6.74 14.91
C GLU A 91 -4.83 7.24 14.30
N LEU A 92 -4.94 7.22 12.97
CA LEU A 92 -6.13 7.68 12.25
C LEU A 92 -7.36 6.84 12.56
N TYR A 93 -7.21 5.53 12.66
CA TYR A 93 -8.33 4.63 13.01
C TYR A 93 -8.64 4.61 14.50
N GLY A 94 -7.68 4.99 15.35
CA GLY A 94 -7.80 4.89 16.81
C GLY A 94 -7.84 3.45 17.34
N THR A 95 -7.36 2.49 16.57
CA THR A 95 -7.30 1.06 16.90
C THR A 95 -6.25 0.36 16.04
N THR A 96 -5.77 -0.79 16.51
CA THR A 96 -4.86 -1.66 15.77
C THR A 96 -5.56 -2.79 15.00
N HIS A 97 -6.88 -2.92 15.13
CA HIS A 97 -7.66 -3.94 14.42
C HIS A 97 -8.76 -3.28 13.62
N VAL A 98 -8.71 -3.46 12.32
CA VAL A 98 -9.67 -2.86 11.38
C VAL A 98 -10.21 -3.90 10.41
N THR A 99 -11.29 -3.55 9.74
CA THR A 99 -11.86 -4.37 8.67
C THR A 99 -12.16 -3.46 7.51
N GLU A 100 -11.60 -3.76 6.34
CA GLU A 100 -11.78 -2.95 5.15
C GLU A 100 -12.34 -3.75 3.97
N ARG A 101 -12.88 -3.04 2.98
CA ARG A 101 -13.45 -3.67 1.78
C ARG A 101 -12.42 -3.72 0.67
N HIS A 102 -12.31 -4.88 0.03
CA HIS A 102 -11.36 -5.17 -1.04
C HIS A 102 -12.06 -5.54 -2.33
N ARG A 103 -11.40 -5.22 -3.45
CA ARG A 103 -11.76 -5.63 -4.80
C ARG A 103 -10.52 -5.62 -5.68
N HIS A 104 -9.66 -6.63 -5.53
CA HIS A 104 -8.43 -6.73 -6.31
C HIS A 104 -7.93 -8.17 -6.38
N ARG A 105 -7.02 -8.45 -7.31
CA ARG A 105 -6.36 -9.73 -7.50
C ARG A 105 -4.86 -9.67 -7.21
N TYR A 106 -4.26 -8.51 -7.42
CA TYR A 106 -2.83 -8.28 -7.27
C TYR A 106 -2.53 -7.68 -5.92
N GLU A 107 -1.41 -8.14 -5.35
CA GLU A 107 -0.95 -7.80 -4.00
C GLU A 107 0.52 -7.41 -4.04
N VAL A 108 1.01 -6.79 -2.99
CA VAL A 108 2.45 -6.61 -2.78
C VAL A 108 3.09 -7.99 -2.65
N ASN A 109 4.08 -8.26 -3.49
CA ASN A 109 4.78 -9.54 -3.48
C ASN A 109 5.60 -9.70 -2.19
N VAL A 110 5.31 -10.78 -1.46
CA VAL A 110 5.93 -11.09 -0.17
C VAL A 110 7.46 -11.18 -0.24
N ALA A 111 7.99 -11.60 -1.38
CA ALA A 111 9.45 -11.71 -1.60
C ALA A 111 10.19 -10.36 -1.53
N TYR A 112 9.49 -9.24 -1.70
CA TYR A 112 10.07 -7.90 -1.63
C TYR A 112 9.78 -7.18 -0.31
N LYS A 113 8.95 -7.74 0.55
CA LYS A 113 8.43 -7.10 1.77
C LYS A 113 9.54 -6.65 2.72
N ASP A 114 10.51 -7.52 2.99
CA ASP A 114 11.64 -7.19 3.89
C ASP A 114 12.55 -6.12 3.29
N ARG A 115 12.85 -6.22 1.99
CA ARG A 115 13.66 -5.19 1.29
C ARG A 115 12.99 -3.81 1.31
N LEU A 116 11.68 -3.76 1.15
CA LEU A 116 10.91 -2.51 1.24
C LEU A 116 10.98 -1.92 2.66
N ARG A 117 10.85 -2.77 3.70
CA ARG A 117 10.99 -2.36 5.10
C ARG A 117 12.38 -1.85 5.44
N GLU A 118 13.41 -2.57 5.05
CA GLU A 118 14.82 -2.19 5.26
C GLU A 118 15.15 -0.85 4.59
N ALA A 119 14.51 -0.55 3.46
CA ALA A 119 14.65 0.74 2.77
C ALA A 119 13.80 1.86 3.39
N GLY A 120 12.99 1.60 4.44
CA GLY A 120 12.24 2.58 5.18
C GLY A 120 10.75 2.70 4.82
N LEU A 121 10.22 1.87 3.90
CA LEU A 121 8.78 1.79 3.68
C LEU A 121 8.14 0.95 4.80
N ARG A 122 7.43 1.59 5.70
CA ARG A 122 6.74 0.91 6.79
C ARG A 122 5.55 0.12 6.26
N ILE A 123 5.48 -1.18 6.57
CA ILE A 123 4.30 -2.01 6.37
C ILE A 123 3.42 -1.80 7.61
N SER A 124 2.58 -0.80 7.56
CA SER A 124 1.79 -0.33 8.70
C SER A 124 0.50 -1.11 8.94
N GLY A 125 0.16 -2.06 8.06
CA GLY A 125 -0.94 -2.98 8.28
C GLY A 125 -0.81 -4.23 7.43
N GLN A 126 -1.26 -5.36 8.00
CA GLN A 126 -1.16 -6.68 7.38
C GLN A 126 -2.43 -7.47 7.62
N SER A 127 -2.64 -8.55 6.84
CA SER A 127 -3.61 -9.58 7.18
C SER A 127 -3.27 -10.23 8.53
N PRO A 128 -4.24 -10.82 9.27
CA PRO A 128 -3.98 -11.40 10.60
C PRO A 128 -2.93 -12.51 10.64
N ASP A 129 -2.71 -13.21 9.51
CA ASP A 129 -1.63 -14.19 9.34
C ASP A 129 -0.26 -13.55 9.06
N GLY A 130 -0.23 -12.21 8.84
CA GLY A 130 0.98 -11.46 8.51
C GLY A 130 1.47 -11.63 7.07
N GLU A 131 0.78 -12.38 6.23
CA GLU A 131 1.21 -12.65 4.85
C GLU A 131 1.00 -11.44 3.93
N LEU A 132 -0.21 -10.86 3.93
CA LEU A 132 -0.58 -9.82 2.97
C LEU A 132 -0.31 -8.43 3.52
N THR A 133 0.15 -7.55 2.63
CA THR A 133 0.36 -6.13 2.93
C THR A 133 -0.93 -5.36 2.67
N GLU A 134 -1.54 -4.84 3.72
CA GLU A 134 -2.80 -4.10 3.65
C GLU A 134 -2.60 -2.58 3.64
N PHE A 135 -1.56 -2.11 4.36
CA PHE A 135 -1.22 -0.70 4.44
C PHE A 135 0.29 -0.51 4.38
N VAL A 136 0.70 0.56 3.72
CA VAL A 136 2.09 1.04 3.75
C VAL A 136 2.11 2.54 4.03
N GLU A 137 3.18 3.01 4.66
CA GLU A 137 3.38 4.43 4.92
C GLU A 137 4.86 4.78 5.02
N LEU A 138 5.19 6.06 4.86
CA LEU A 138 6.45 6.60 5.34
C LEU A 138 6.26 7.21 6.74
N PRO A 139 7.23 6.99 7.66
CA PRO A 139 7.18 7.62 8.98
C PRO A 139 7.07 9.16 8.88
N ARG A 140 6.41 9.80 9.86
CA ARG A 140 6.20 11.27 9.86
C ARG A 140 7.51 12.06 9.83
N GLU A 141 8.57 11.49 10.35
CA GLU A 141 9.91 12.09 10.36
C GLU A 141 10.51 12.17 8.95
N VAL A 142 10.04 11.29 8.05
CA VAL A 142 10.48 11.21 6.65
C VAL A 142 9.53 11.98 5.73
N HIS A 143 8.21 11.84 5.95
CA HIS A 143 7.20 12.45 5.10
C HIS A 143 5.94 12.81 5.89
N PRO A 144 5.37 14.02 5.72
CA PRO A 144 4.22 14.47 6.51
C PRO A 144 3.00 13.55 6.40
N PHE A 145 2.73 13.01 5.21
CA PHE A 145 1.65 12.07 4.96
C PHE A 145 1.85 11.33 3.62
N PHE A 146 2.47 10.17 3.66
CA PHE A 146 2.59 9.27 2.52
C PHE A 146 2.06 7.91 2.93
N VAL A 147 0.76 7.70 2.71
CA VAL A 147 0.00 6.56 3.22
C VAL A 147 -0.71 5.86 2.08
N ALA A 148 -0.76 4.54 2.11
CA ALA A 148 -1.54 3.79 1.15
C ALA A 148 -2.20 2.55 1.74
N THR A 149 -3.32 2.14 1.15
CA THR A 149 -4.04 0.91 1.48
C THR A 149 -4.38 0.11 0.24
N GLN A 150 -4.33 -1.22 0.36
CA GLN A 150 -4.80 -2.13 -0.69
C GLN A 150 -6.33 -2.16 -0.78
N ALA A 151 -7.00 -1.69 0.26
CA ALA A 151 -8.45 -1.64 0.35
C ALA A 151 -9.08 -0.46 -0.43
N HIS A 152 -10.41 -0.43 -0.39
CA HIS A 152 -11.28 0.58 -0.98
C HIS A 152 -12.08 1.32 0.11
N PRO A 153 -11.46 2.27 0.84
CA PRO A 153 -12.10 3.00 1.93
C PRO A 153 -13.32 3.84 1.48
N GLU A 154 -13.39 4.18 0.18
CA GLU A 154 -14.55 4.90 -0.39
C GLU A 154 -15.86 4.13 -0.20
N PHE A 155 -15.84 2.81 -0.13
CA PHE A 155 -17.05 2.02 0.12
C PHE A 155 -17.61 2.18 1.55
N LYS A 156 -16.79 2.63 2.49
CA LYS A 156 -17.16 2.85 3.90
C LYS A 156 -17.33 4.33 4.26
N SER A 157 -16.82 5.22 3.44
CA SER A 157 -16.94 6.68 3.66
C SER A 157 -18.36 7.17 3.47
N ARG A 158 -18.76 8.18 4.26
CA ARG A 158 -20.06 8.84 4.19
C ARG A 158 -19.90 10.35 4.34
N PRO A 159 -20.77 11.19 3.77
CA PRO A 159 -20.67 12.66 3.91
C PRO A 159 -20.61 13.14 5.34
N THR A 160 -21.35 12.50 6.25
CA THR A 160 -21.42 12.87 7.67
C THR A 160 -20.42 12.08 8.55
N LYS A 161 -19.74 11.09 7.99
CA LYS A 161 -18.72 10.28 8.66
C LYS A 161 -17.64 9.90 7.64
N PRO A 162 -16.73 10.84 7.33
CA PRO A 162 -15.64 10.56 6.39
C PRO A 162 -14.75 9.42 6.91
N HIS A 163 -14.24 8.63 5.99
CA HIS A 163 -13.30 7.57 6.34
C HIS A 163 -12.02 8.18 6.95
N PRO A 164 -11.40 7.56 7.98
CA PRO A 164 -10.22 8.08 8.66
C PRO A 164 -9.07 8.47 7.73
N LEU A 165 -8.79 7.67 6.70
CA LEU A 165 -7.74 7.96 5.73
C LEU A 165 -8.00 9.24 4.92
N PHE A 166 -9.26 9.51 4.54
CA PHE A 166 -9.62 10.73 3.82
C PHE A 166 -9.54 11.95 4.73
N ALA A 167 -10.01 11.82 5.97
CA ALA A 167 -9.89 12.89 6.96
C ALA A 167 -8.40 13.21 7.23
N GLY A 168 -7.57 12.19 7.37
CA GLY A 168 -6.12 12.32 7.54
C GLY A 168 -5.43 13.03 6.38
N LEU A 169 -5.76 12.66 5.14
CA LEU A 169 -5.22 13.32 3.95
C LEU A 169 -5.61 14.81 3.90
N VAL A 170 -6.88 15.13 4.12
CA VAL A 170 -7.37 16.51 4.10
C VAL A 170 -6.68 17.34 5.19
N LYS A 171 -6.57 16.79 6.40
CA LYS A 171 -5.84 17.43 7.48
C LYS A 171 -4.39 17.70 7.10
N ALA A 172 -3.66 16.70 6.61
CA ALA A 172 -2.27 16.85 6.20
C ALA A 172 -2.11 17.89 5.07
N ALA A 173 -3.05 17.93 4.11
CA ALA A 173 -3.03 18.92 3.04
C ALA A 173 -3.24 20.37 3.56
N LEU A 174 -4.12 20.57 4.54
CA LEU A 174 -4.33 21.87 5.19
C LEU A 174 -3.09 22.29 5.98
N ASP A 175 -2.50 21.37 6.76
CA ASP A 175 -1.27 21.62 7.51
C ASP A 175 -0.11 22.00 6.55
N HIS A 176 0.02 21.31 5.44
CA HIS A 176 1.02 21.60 4.40
C HIS A 176 0.79 22.97 3.73
N GLN A 177 -0.46 23.36 3.49
CA GLN A 177 -0.79 24.68 2.95
C GLN A 177 -0.42 25.82 3.93
N GLN A 178 -0.63 25.62 5.22
CA GLN A 178 -0.32 26.61 6.24
C GLN A 178 1.18 26.79 6.51
N ALA A 179 1.98 25.75 6.21
CA ALA A 179 3.43 25.77 6.38
C ALA A 179 4.19 26.45 5.22
N ARG A 180 3.49 26.83 4.14
CA ARG A 180 4.02 27.57 2.98
C ARG A 180 3.85 29.06 3.12
#